data_d22696af10760a08cd071f9703bd062d
#
_entry.id   d22696af10760a08cd071f9703bd062d
#
_cell.length_a   1.000
_cell.length_b   1.000
_cell.length_c   1.000
_cell.angle_alpha   90.00
_cell.angle_beta   90.00
_cell.angle_gamma   90.00
#
_symmetry.space_group_name_H-M   'P 1'
#
loop_
_entity.id
_entity.type
_entity.pdbx_description
1 polymer ?
#
loop_
_entity_poly.entity_id
_entity_poly.type
_entity_poly.pdbx_seq_one_letter_code
_entity_poly.pdbx_strand_id
1 'polypeptide(L)'
;MTTINWNEVLDSISENAEEPEVEDRFVKRLLNALGFSSDEWVQQFKTGKGPADFAARKNHDEDKFSVAKINPYLIIEVKGRVSGNAIINLAEGTPAYKKAKEQITGYLLAPKCKTSQWGIITNSTDIQLFRKHGKIVLPATNCMRITKDNIIEIITRIKKVLETPPKALTICIYNDKGGVGKTTTTINLAAILRQHHKKVLVVDFDPQQGDLTDSLGLQEGKVKLSDCLIKTALNVKETLQAFNVKNKAGLLVKVFDVIPSDSGLSKFMTHDYESKIEKGSARLRDLLDIFVGNYDYILIDAPTNWTFFSKSCVRASDVILMPTEHNNFSSLKNAAKVIKEFLPEVKKLRQDGGPIALPIFFNRHKETEASIKRANAEIEAILTVKKGDTYIKDPNLLPYYWPKYTKAVSDKSIFTVQEYEVVSTAAFSRKPAVYQHKKAAEYYLKLAKEYFLYE
;
A
#
# COMPACT_ATOMS: atom_id res chain seq x y z
N MET A 1 3.54 -16.23 32.78
CA MET A 1 3.01 -16.76 31.52
C MET A 1 3.71 -18.09 31.27
N THR A 2 2.97 -19.18 31.18
CA THR A 2 3.52 -20.50 30.82
C THR A 2 4.12 -20.40 29.41
N THR A 3 5.38 -20.73 29.27
CA THR A 3 6.06 -20.74 27.96
C THR A 3 5.39 -21.80 27.08
N ILE A 4 4.83 -21.41 25.95
CA ILE A 4 4.18 -22.33 24.99
C ILE A 4 5.26 -23.18 24.34
N ASN A 5 5.14 -24.52 24.47
CA ASN A 5 5.97 -25.44 23.71
C ASN A 5 5.43 -25.61 22.29
N TRP A 6 5.96 -24.80 21.36
CA TRP A 6 5.49 -24.80 19.97
C TRP A 6 5.72 -26.09 19.22
N ASN A 7 6.75 -26.87 19.60
CA ASN A 7 6.98 -28.18 18.98
C ASN A 7 5.84 -29.14 19.30
N GLU A 8 5.45 -29.21 20.57
CA GLU A 8 4.29 -30.02 20.99
C GLU A 8 2.99 -29.53 20.33
N VAL A 9 2.80 -28.22 20.19
CA VAL A 9 1.64 -27.64 19.51
C VAL A 9 1.59 -28.12 18.06
N LEU A 10 2.71 -27.99 17.31
CA LEU A 10 2.75 -28.40 15.91
C LEU A 10 2.60 -29.92 15.72
N ASP A 11 3.17 -30.72 16.62
CA ASP A 11 3.04 -32.18 16.61
C ASP A 11 1.61 -32.66 16.95
N SER A 12 0.88 -31.86 17.74
CA SER A 12 -0.50 -32.21 18.11
C SER A 12 -1.51 -32.05 16.98
N ILE A 13 -1.16 -31.34 15.90
CA ILE A 13 -2.06 -31.02 14.78
C ILE A 13 -1.87 -32.09 13.70
N SER A 14 -2.93 -32.82 13.36
CA SER A 14 -2.88 -33.87 12.36
C SER A 14 -2.49 -33.32 10.97
N GLU A 15 -1.88 -34.17 10.13
CA GLU A 15 -1.58 -33.80 8.75
C GLU A 15 -2.86 -33.46 7.96
N ASN A 16 -3.95 -34.14 8.30
CA ASN A 16 -5.28 -33.97 7.72
C ASN A 16 -6.19 -33.09 8.61
N ALA A 17 -5.62 -32.16 9.37
CA ALA A 17 -6.37 -31.26 10.24
C ALA A 17 -7.39 -30.44 9.45
N GLU A 18 -8.66 -30.56 9.79
CA GLU A 18 -9.70 -29.66 9.34
C GLU A 18 -9.65 -28.32 10.11
N GLU A 19 -10.38 -27.33 9.63
CA GLU A 19 -10.39 -25.98 10.19
C GLU A 19 -10.64 -25.94 11.72
N PRO A 20 -11.61 -26.68 12.31
CA PRO A 20 -11.82 -26.65 13.77
C PRO A 20 -10.63 -27.15 14.59
N GLU A 21 -9.86 -28.11 14.09
CA GLU A 21 -8.65 -28.60 14.77
C GLU A 21 -7.54 -27.54 14.75
N VAL A 22 -7.37 -26.85 13.61
CA VAL A 22 -6.41 -25.74 13.49
C VAL A 22 -6.81 -24.58 14.41
N GLU A 23 -8.10 -24.24 14.48
CA GLU A 23 -8.63 -23.21 15.39
C GLU A 23 -8.29 -23.53 16.84
N ASP A 24 -8.59 -24.77 17.28
CA ASP A 24 -8.43 -25.16 18.67
C ASP A 24 -6.97 -25.35 19.08
N ARG A 25 -6.20 -26.07 18.28
CA ARG A 25 -4.83 -26.44 18.64
C ARG A 25 -3.79 -25.37 18.33
N PHE A 26 -4.00 -24.56 17.27
CA PHE A 26 -3.03 -23.57 16.84
C PHE A 26 -3.47 -22.13 17.15
N VAL A 27 -4.63 -21.70 16.67
CA VAL A 27 -4.99 -20.28 16.66
C VAL A 27 -5.23 -19.72 18.05
N LYS A 28 -5.85 -20.48 18.97
CA LYS A 28 -6.01 -20.06 20.37
C LYS A 28 -4.67 -19.85 21.07
N ARG A 29 -3.68 -20.68 20.77
CA ARG A 29 -2.32 -20.54 21.31
C ARG A 29 -1.56 -19.41 20.67
N LEU A 30 -1.77 -19.20 19.36
CA LEU A 30 -1.24 -18.04 18.63
C LEU A 30 -1.75 -16.73 19.25
N LEU A 31 -3.06 -16.59 19.50
CA LEU A 31 -3.64 -15.40 20.13
C LEU A 31 -3.02 -15.13 21.51
N ASN A 32 -2.83 -16.17 22.32
CA ASN A 32 -2.15 -16.05 23.62
C ASN A 32 -0.69 -15.57 23.44
N ALA A 33 0.07 -16.16 22.53
CA ALA A 33 1.45 -15.77 22.24
C ALA A 33 1.57 -14.35 21.71
N LEU A 34 0.58 -13.87 20.92
CA LEU A 34 0.46 -12.49 20.49
C LEU A 34 0.04 -11.54 21.62
N GLY A 35 -0.25 -12.08 22.80
CA GLY A 35 -0.52 -11.32 24.02
C GLY A 35 -2.00 -11.11 24.31
N PHE A 36 -2.94 -11.75 23.62
CA PHE A 36 -4.38 -11.65 23.90
C PHE A 36 -4.81 -12.71 24.92
N SER A 37 -5.42 -12.29 26.03
CA SER A 37 -6.05 -13.20 27.01
C SER A 37 -7.38 -13.75 26.47
N SER A 38 -7.92 -14.78 27.16
CA SER A 38 -9.14 -15.48 26.70
C SER A 38 -10.39 -14.60 26.61
N ASP A 39 -10.44 -13.51 27.32
CA ASP A 39 -11.51 -12.51 27.29
C ASP A 39 -11.26 -11.35 26.32
N GLU A 40 -10.13 -11.34 25.62
CA GLU A 40 -9.72 -10.34 24.62
C GLU A 40 -9.93 -10.81 23.18
N TRP A 41 -10.51 -11.98 22.96
CA TRP A 41 -10.86 -12.47 21.62
C TRP A 41 -12.20 -13.22 21.62
N VAL A 42 -12.81 -13.34 20.44
CA VAL A 42 -14.05 -14.07 20.20
C VAL A 42 -13.94 -14.86 18.90
N GLN A 43 -14.64 -16.01 18.87
CA GLN A 43 -14.81 -16.82 17.64
C GLN A 43 -16.05 -16.35 16.88
N GLN A 44 -16.08 -16.62 15.57
CA GLN A 44 -17.21 -16.37 14.67
C GLN A 44 -17.73 -14.90 14.76
N PHE A 45 -16.80 -13.95 14.69
CA PHE A 45 -17.12 -12.54 14.81
C PHE A 45 -17.89 -12.03 13.60
N LYS A 46 -19.08 -11.47 13.82
CA LYS A 46 -19.97 -10.93 12.78
C LYS A 46 -19.43 -9.59 12.23
N THR A 47 -18.69 -9.62 11.14
CA THR A 47 -18.06 -8.41 10.54
C THR A 47 -19.06 -7.49 9.85
N GLY A 48 -20.20 -8.01 9.40
CA GLY A 48 -21.17 -7.34 8.53
C GLY A 48 -21.05 -7.73 7.05
N LYS A 49 -20.02 -8.56 6.70
CA LYS A 49 -19.87 -9.24 5.39
C LYS A 49 -19.77 -10.76 5.51
N GLY A 50 -19.99 -11.29 6.70
CA GLY A 50 -19.85 -12.68 7.06
C GLY A 50 -19.12 -12.81 8.40
N PRO A 51 -19.12 -14.01 9.02
CA PRO A 51 -18.34 -14.26 10.21
C PRO A 51 -16.86 -14.42 9.87
N ALA A 52 -16.00 -13.77 10.63
CA ALA A 52 -14.57 -14.05 10.67
C ALA A 52 -14.32 -15.09 11.79
N ASP A 53 -13.38 -16.02 11.59
CA ASP A 53 -13.15 -17.11 12.51
C ASP A 53 -12.77 -16.61 13.90
N PHE A 54 -11.85 -15.63 13.96
CA PHE A 54 -11.52 -14.96 15.21
C PHE A 54 -11.39 -13.44 15.02
N ALA A 55 -11.75 -12.73 16.09
CA ALA A 55 -11.45 -11.31 16.25
C ALA A 55 -10.88 -11.06 17.63
N ALA A 56 -9.91 -10.14 17.75
CA ALA A 56 -9.27 -9.81 19.01
C ALA A 56 -9.05 -8.30 19.18
N ARG A 57 -9.13 -7.84 20.43
CA ARG A 57 -8.83 -6.49 20.86
C ARG A 57 -8.41 -6.49 22.32
N LYS A 58 -7.46 -5.63 22.70
CA LYS A 58 -7.14 -5.41 24.10
C LYS A 58 -8.33 -4.85 24.86
N ASN A 59 -8.52 -5.34 26.08
CA ASN A 59 -9.48 -4.78 27.01
C ASN A 59 -8.99 -3.42 27.53
N HIS A 60 -9.94 -2.53 27.78
CA HIS A 60 -9.69 -1.22 28.40
C HIS A 60 -10.66 -1.05 29.57
N ASP A 61 -10.14 -0.98 30.78
CA ASP A 61 -10.90 -0.85 32.02
C ASP A 61 -12.08 -1.86 32.08
N GLU A 62 -13.32 -1.39 32.17
CA GLU A 62 -14.52 -2.23 32.19
C GLU A 62 -14.99 -2.71 30.80
N ASP A 63 -14.39 -2.19 29.70
CA ASP A 63 -14.76 -2.57 28.32
C ASP A 63 -14.05 -3.88 27.92
N LYS A 64 -14.67 -5.01 28.27
CA LYS A 64 -14.19 -6.35 27.86
C LYS A 64 -14.63 -6.68 26.44
N PHE A 65 -13.69 -7.02 25.58
CA PHE A 65 -13.96 -7.34 24.18
C PHE A 65 -14.88 -8.56 24.00
N SER A 66 -14.75 -9.59 24.82
CA SER A 66 -15.60 -10.79 24.79
C SER A 66 -17.07 -10.48 25.02
N VAL A 67 -17.38 -9.39 25.72
CA VAL A 67 -18.75 -8.91 26.00
C VAL A 67 -19.20 -7.92 24.94
N ALA A 68 -18.42 -6.86 24.71
CA ALA A 68 -18.78 -5.75 23.81
C ALA A 68 -18.80 -6.17 22.33
N LYS A 69 -17.88 -7.00 21.90
CA LYS A 69 -17.75 -7.51 20.51
C LYS A 69 -17.81 -6.40 19.45
N ILE A 70 -17.15 -5.27 19.73
CA ILE A 70 -17.07 -4.10 18.85
C ILE A 70 -15.60 -3.67 18.67
N ASN A 71 -15.34 -2.98 17.58
CA ASN A 71 -14.02 -2.37 17.31
C ASN A 71 -12.85 -3.35 17.43
N PRO A 72 -12.86 -4.51 16.76
CA PRO A 72 -11.75 -5.44 16.79
C PRO A 72 -10.47 -4.78 16.25
N TYR A 73 -9.33 -5.14 16.84
CA TYR A 73 -8.00 -4.70 16.40
C TYR A 73 -7.39 -5.66 15.37
N LEU A 74 -7.53 -6.95 15.63
CA LEU A 74 -7.04 -8.05 14.81
C LEU A 74 -8.21 -8.95 14.38
N ILE A 75 -8.20 -9.34 13.12
CA ILE A 75 -9.10 -10.36 12.54
C ILE A 75 -8.24 -11.54 12.07
N ILE A 76 -8.70 -12.77 12.29
CA ILE A 76 -8.01 -13.96 11.79
C ILE A 76 -8.99 -14.78 10.96
N GLU A 77 -8.53 -15.17 9.78
CA GLU A 77 -9.18 -16.16 8.91
C GLU A 77 -8.37 -17.43 8.94
N VAL A 78 -9.02 -18.52 9.26
CA VAL A 78 -8.41 -19.85 9.42
C VAL A 78 -8.78 -20.72 8.23
N LYS A 79 -7.92 -21.62 7.89
CA LYS A 79 -8.20 -22.73 6.97
C LYS A 79 -7.69 -24.04 7.58
N GLY A 80 -8.34 -25.15 7.23
CA GLY A 80 -7.78 -26.47 7.52
C GLY A 80 -6.50 -26.71 6.70
N ARG A 81 -5.74 -27.71 7.06
CA ARG A 81 -4.70 -28.31 6.21
C ARG A 81 -5.32 -29.05 5.04
N VAL A 82 -6.54 -29.54 5.26
CA VAL A 82 -7.38 -30.19 4.23
C VAL A 82 -8.81 -29.64 4.28
N SER A 83 -9.55 -29.88 3.19
CA SER A 83 -11.00 -29.72 3.11
C SER A 83 -11.56 -30.98 2.45
N GLY A 84 -12.14 -31.87 3.24
CA GLY A 84 -12.40 -33.26 2.83
C GLY A 84 -11.08 -33.95 2.45
N ASN A 85 -10.98 -34.46 1.22
CA ASN A 85 -9.77 -35.16 0.73
C ASN A 85 -8.75 -34.19 0.04
N ALA A 86 -9.05 -32.89 -0.07
CA ALA A 86 -8.20 -31.95 -0.79
C ALA A 86 -7.24 -31.21 0.15
N ILE A 87 -5.94 -31.24 -0.15
CA ILE A 87 -4.92 -30.47 0.58
C ILE A 87 -5.10 -28.97 0.31
N ILE A 88 -5.15 -28.16 1.37
CA ILE A 88 -5.23 -26.70 1.29
C ILE A 88 -3.82 -26.11 1.40
N ASN A 89 -3.30 -25.65 0.28
CA ASN A 89 -2.03 -24.97 0.22
C ASN A 89 -2.26 -23.44 0.27
N LEU A 90 -1.82 -22.78 1.36
CA LEU A 90 -1.90 -21.32 1.53
C LEU A 90 -0.64 -20.57 1.06
N ALA A 91 0.30 -21.22 0.37
CA ALA A 91 1.42 -20.52 -0.22
C ALA A 91 0.95 -19.43 -1.20
N GLU A 92 1.69 -18.30 -1.25
CA GLU A 92 1.33 -17.15 -2.10
C GLU A 92 1.14 -17.57 -3.57
N GLY A 93 0.05 -17.09 -4.17
CA GLY A 93 -0.29 -17.38 -5.57
C GLY A 93 -1.23 -18.57 -5.79
N THR A 94 -1.40 -19.46 -4.82
CA THR A 94 -2.33 -20.60 -4.92
C THR A 94 -3.79 -20.16 -4.90
N PRO A 95 -4.73 -20.96 -5.43
CA PRO A 95 -6.16 -20.63 -5.39
C PRO A 95 -6.69 -20.46 -3.97
N ALA A 96 -6.27 -21.34 -3.02
CA ALA A 96 -6.69 -21.25 -1.62
C ALA A 96 -6.19 -19.95 -0.95
N TYR A 97 -4.93 -19.60 -1.19
CA TYR A 97 -4.36 -18.33 -0.72
C TYR A 97 -5.14 -17.11 -1.26
N LYS A 98 -5.43 -17.09 -2.58
CA LYS A 98 -6.19 -15.99 -3.19
C LYS A 98 -7.55 -15.81 -2.53
N LYS A 99 -8.27 -16.93 -2.31
CA LYS A 99 -9.57 -16.93 -1.65
C LYS A 99 -9.48 -16.44 -0.19
N ALA A 100 -8.54 -16.95 0.60
CA ALA A 100 -8.34 -16.51 1.99
C ALA A 100 -7.96 -15.02 2.07
N LYS A 101 -7.11 -14.54 1.15
CA LYS A 101 -6.74 -13.12 1.05
C LYS A 101 -7.95 -12.24 0.69
N GLU A 102 -8.82 -12.69 -0.20
CA GLU A 102 -10.08 -11.98 -0.52
C GLU A 102 -11.02 -11.92 0.67
N GLN A 103 -11.15 -13.02 1.42
CA GLN A 103 -11.98 -13.09 2.62
C GLN A 103 -11.47 -12.12 3.70
N ILE A 104 -10.19 -12.22 4.09
CA ILE A 104 -9.62 -11.32 5.12
C ILE A 104 -9.67 -9.84 4.71
N THR A 105 -9.44 -9.54 3.42
CA THR A 105 -9.60 -8.19 2.88
C THR A 105 -11.05 -7.70 3.01
N GLY A 106 -12.01 -8.56 2.65
CA GLY A 106 -13.43 -8.27 2.79
C GLY A 106 -13.84 -7.98 4.23
N TYR A 107 -13.34 -8.77 5.19
CA TYR A 107 -13.63 -8.58 6.61
C TYR A 107 -13.00 -7.30 7.17
N LEU A 108 -11.74 -7.03 6.86
CA LEU A 108 -11.07 -5.80 7.31
C LEU A 108 -11.76 -4.52 6.80
N LEU A 109 -12.37 -4.57 5.62
CA LEU A 109 -13.12 -3.46 5.02
C LEU A 109 -14.61 -3.45 5.40
N ALA A 110 -15.08 -4.43 6.18
CA ALA A 110 -16.48 -4.55 6.57
C ALA A 110 -16.90 -3.46 7.58
N PRO A 111 -18.20 -3.11 7.65
CA PRO A 111 -18.70 -2.00 8.47
C PRO A 111 -18.34 -2.10 9.96
N LYS A 112 -18.32 -3.31 10.53
CA LYS A 112 -18.00 -3.52 11.95
C LYS A 112 -16.50 -3.63 12.24
N CYS A 113 -15.67 -3.59 11.20
CA CYS A 113 -14.21 -3.67 11.28
C CYS A 113 -13.52 -2.36 10.90
N LYS A 114 -14.21 -1.22 10.99
CA LYS A 114 -13.62 0.10 10.64
C LYS A 114 -12.34 0.40 11.42
N THR A 115 -12.28 0.00 12.68
CA THR A 115 -11.12 0.20 13.58
C THR A 115 -10.08 -0.91 13.48
N SER A 116 -10.40 -2.06 12.87
CA SER A 116 -9.43 -3.15 12.69
C SER A 116 -8.23 -2.66 11.89
N GLN A 117 -7.04 -2.94 12.38
CA GLN A 117 -5.80 -2.56 11.71
C GLN A 117 -5.11 -3.76 11.06
N TRP A 118 -5.38 -4.98 11.57
CA TRP A 118 -4.63 -6.17 11.23
C TRP A 118 -5.51 -7.34 10.86
N GLY A 119 -5.02 -8.14 9.92
CA GLY A 119 -5.61 -9.40 9.53
C GLY A 119 -4.55 -10.50 9.43
N ILE A 120 -4.86 -11.70 9.85
CA ILE A 120 -4.03 -12.88 9.68
C ILE A 120 -4.80 -13.92 8.87
N ILE A 121 -4.12 -14.57 7.92
CA ILE A 121 -4.56 -15.82 7.34
C ILE A 121 -3.61 -16.94 7.76
N THR A 122 -4.12 -18.11 8.12
CA THR A 122 -3.29 -19.26 8.49
C THR A 122 -4.04 -20.58 8.34
N ASN A 123 -3.27 -21.66 8.12
CA ASN A 123 -3.73 -23.05 8.24
C ASN A 123 -2.78 -23.88 9.10
N SER A 124 -2.03 -23.25 10.00
CA SER A 124 -0.98 -23.84 10.83
C SER A 124 0.26 -24.35 10.09
N THR A 125 0.26 -24.38 8.75
CA THR A 125 1.44 -24.65 7.93
C THR A 125 1.98 -23.42 7.23
N ASP A 126 1.11 -22.43 6.98
CA ASP A 126 1.45 -21.14 6.41
C ASP A 126 0.74 -20.04 7.20
N ILE A 127 1.38 -18.87 7.28
CA ILE A 127 0.83 -17.70 7.96
C ILE A 127 1.25 -16.41 7.26
N GLN A 128 0.33 -15.45 7.19
CA GLN A 128 0.61 -14.11 6.70
C GLN A 128 -0.14 -13.05 7.48
N LEU A 129 0.54 -11.95 7.82
CA LEU A 129 -0.04 -10.75 8.40
C LEU A 129 -0.35 -9.72 7.33
N PHE A 130 -1.55 -9.14 7.39
CA PHE A 130 -2.00 -8.02 6.57
C PHE A 130 -2.23 -6.80 7.45
N ARG A 131 -1.96 -5.63 6.90
CA ARG A 131 -2.24 -4.33 7.50
C ARG A 131 -3.37 -3.65 6.75
N LYS A 132 -4.27 -2.98 7.47
CA LYS A 132 -5.22 -2.04 6.91
C LYS A 132 -4.81 -0.60 7.21
N HIS A 133 -4.79 0.25 6.18
CA HIS A 133 -4.65 1.69 6.30
C HIS A 133 -5.73 2.37 5.45
N GLY A 134 -6.69 3.03 6.09
CA GLY A 134 -7.87 3.54 5.37
C GLY A 134 -8.58 2.41 4.61
N LYS A 135 -8.81 2.60 3.33
CA LYS A 135 -9.45 1.61 2.43
C LYS A 135 -8.49 0.55 1.88
N ILE A 136 -7.20 0.63 2.21
CA ILE A 136 -6.17 -0.25 1.65
C ILE A 136 -5.87 -1.37 2.63
N VAL A 137 -5.87 -2.60 2.11
CA VAL A 137 -5.36 -3.78 2.81
C VAL A 137 -4.13 -4.27 2.05
N LEU A 138 -3.02 -4.35 2.74
CA LEU A 138 -1.72 -4.69 2.16
C LEU A 138 -1.00 -5.74 3.02
N PRO A 139 -0.09 -6.55 2.44
CA PRO A 139 0.75 -7.44 3.22
C PRO A 139 1.64 -6.64 4.17
N ALA A 140 1.79 -7.13 5.40
CA ALA A 140 2.77 -6.64 6.37
C ALA A 140 3.92 -7.64 6.55
N THR A 141 3.72 -8.88 6.10
CA THR A 141 4.74 -9.92 5.97
C THR A 141 4.57 -10.63 4.64
N ASN A 142 5.61 -11.31 4.16
CA ASN A 142 5.41 -12.36 3.16
C ASN A 142 4.56 -13.51 3.75
N CYS A 143 4.04 -14.37 2.90
CA CYS A 143 3.46 -15.63 3.34
C CYS A 143 4.59 -16.55 3.83
N MET A 144 4.61 -16.86 5.13
CA MET A 144 5.69 -17.59 5.79
C MET A 144 5.28 -19.02 6.02
N ARG A 145 6.12 -19.98 5.58
CA ARG A 145 5.98 -21.38 5.91
C ARG A 145 6.36 -21.61 7.37
N ILE A 146 5.48 -22.25 8.14
CA ILE A 146 5.70 -22.58 9.55
C ILE A 146 6.43 -23.91 9.64
N THR A 147 7.50 -23.93 10.44
CA THR A 147 8.24 -25.12 10.85
C THR A 147 8.57 -25.06 12.33
N LYS A 148 8.99 -26.16 12.92
CA LYS A 148 9.44 -26.20 14.33
C LYS A 148 10.60 -25.23 14.60
N ASP A 149 11.46 -25.04 13.61
CA ASP A 149 12.67 -24.22 13.76
C ASP A 149 12.40 -22.71 13.71
N ASN A 150 11.32 -22.27 13.02
CA ASN A 150 11.08 -20.85 12.76
C ASN A 150 9.81 -20.27 13.41
N ILE A 151 8.95 -21.09 14.00
CA ILE A 151 7.65 -20.64 14.52
C ILE A 151 7.79 -19.52 15.58
N ILE A 152 8.79 -19.61 16.44
CA ILE A 152 9.05 -18.62 17.50
C ILE A 152 9.46 -17.28 16.86
N GLU A 153 10.33 -17.31 15.86
CA GLU A 153 10.75 -16.12 15.12
C GLU A 153 9.57 -15.47 14.41
N ILE A 154 8.74 -16.27 13.70
CA ILE A 154 7.54 -15.79 13.01
C ILE A 154 6.60 -15.09 13.98
N ILE A 155 6.28 -15.71 15.11
CA ILE A 155 5.35 -15.13 16.12
C ILE A 155 5.94 -13.88 16.73
N THR A 156 7.23 -13.88 17.07
CA THR A 156 7.94 -12.72 17.62
C THR A 156 7.90 -11.54 16.64
N ARG A 157 8.13 -11.81 15.35
CA ARG A 157 8.05 -10.81 14.28
C ARG A 157 6.64 -10.23 14.15
N ILE A 158 5.61 -11.08 14.10
CA ILE A 158 4.21 -10.64 14.03
C ILE A 158 3.86 -9.81 15.26
N LYS A 159 4.17 -10.29 16.46
CA LYS A 159 3.91 -9.58 17.72
C LYS A 159 4.53 -8.19 17.74
N LYS A 160 5.81 -8.09 17.36
CA LYS A 160 6.51 -6.79 17.28
C LYS A 160 5.80 -5.81 16.37
N VAL A 161 5.32 -6.25 15.20
CA VAL A 161 4.60 -5.40 14.26
C VAL A 161 3.24 -4.98 14.81
N LEU A 162 2.53 -5.84 15.53
CA LEU A 162 1.26 -5.52 16.19
C LEU A 162 1.44 -4.50 17.33
N GLU A 163 2.52 -4.60 18.09
CA GLU A 163 2.81 -3.72 19.24
C GLU A 163 3.33 -2.34 18.82
N THR A 164 4.04 -2.26 17.68
CA THR A 164 4.62 -1.01 17.15
C THR A 164 4.19 -0.77 15.70
N PRO A 165 2.89 -0.52 15.46
CA PRO A 165 2.38 -0.38 14.11
C PRO A 165 2.95 0.87 13.43
N PRO A 166 3.41 0.77 12.17
CA PRO A 166 3.73 1.95 11.39
C PRO A 166 2.46 2.79 11.20
N LYS A 167 2.55 4.11 11.42
CA LYS A 167 1.40 4.99 11.23
C LYS A 167 1.22 5.35 9.77
N ALA A 168 2.31 5.75 9.09
CA ALA A 168 2.25 6.20 7.70
C ALA A 168 1.93 5.08 6.72
N LEU A 169 1.20 5.42 5.66
CA LEU A 169 1.17 4.70 4.41
C LEU A 169 2.11 5.40 3.42
N THR A 170 3.11 4.67 2.93
CA THR A 170 4.05 5.21 1.94
C THR A 170 3.55 4.89 0.53
N ILE A 171 3.30 5.94 -0.26
CA ILE A 171 2.71 5.87 -1.60
C ILE A 171 3.73 6.37 -2.61
N CYS A 172 4.12 5.54 -3.56
CA CYS A 172 4.86 5.97 -4.74
C CYS A 172 3.88 6.31 -5.86
N ILE A 173 3.96 7.53 -6.39
CA ILE A 173 3.21 7.91 -7.58
C ILE A 173 4.11 7.59 -8.79
N TYR A 174 3.81 6.52 -9.51
CA TYR A 174 4.68 6.01 -10.57
C TYR A 174 3.92 5.55 -11.82
N ASN A 175 4.47 5.89 -12.95
CA ASN A 175 4.21 5.29 -14.26
C ASN A 175 5.49 5.49 -15.09
N ASP A 176 5.89 4.46 -15.85
CA ASP A 176 7.04 4.47 -16.74
C ASP A 176 6.78 5.32 -18.01
N LYS A 177 5.96 6.36 -17.87
CA LYS A 177 5.62 7.34 -18.92
C LYS A 177 5.69 8.77 -18.36
N GLY A 178 6.40 9.63 -19.11
CA GLY A 178 6.43 11.07 -18.82
C GLY A 178 5.10 11.75 -19.14
N GLY A 179 4.80 12.85 -18.45
CA GLY A 179 3.66 13.71 -18.73
C GLY A 179 2.31 13.26 -18.17
N VAL A 180 2.18 12.04 -17.63
CA VAL A 180 0.91 11.52 -17.08
C VAL A 180 0.44 12.21 -15.79
N GLY A 181 1.18 13.20 -15.30
CA GLY A 181 0.81 14.02 -14.12
C GLY A 181 1.18 13.42 -12.78
N LYS A 182 2.30 12.70 -12.67
CA LYS A 182 2.83 12.17 -11.40
C LYS A 182 3.01 13.29 -10.37
N THR A 183 3.88 14.25 -10.64
CA THR A 183 4.19 15.41 -9.78
C THR A 183 2.94 16.20 -9.41
N THR A 184 2.09 16.51 -10.40
CA THR A 184 0.81 17.20 -10.18
C THR A 184 -0.10 16.43 -9.24
N THR A 185 -0.19 15.09 -9.39
CA THR A 185 -0.98 14.23 -8.51
C THR A 185 -0.38 14.22 -7.09
N THR A 186 0.94 14.10 -6.95
CA THR A 186 1.63 14.08 -5.66
C THR A 186 1.33 15.36 -4.87
N ILE A 187 1.52 16.52 -5.47
CA ILE A 187 1.30 17.83 -4.83
C ILE A 187 -0.16 18.02 -4.40
N ASN A 188 -1.11 17.76 -5.30
CA ASN A 188 -2.51 18.01 -5.02
C ASN A 188 -3.12 16.96 -4.08
N LEU A 189 -2.67 15.70 -4.15
CA LEU A 189 -3.07 14.67 -3.18
C LEU A 189 -2.52 15.01 -1.78
N ALA A 190 -1.27 15.45 -1.66
CA ALA A 190 -0.70 15.90 -0.39
C ALA A 190 -1.53 17.03 0.23
N ALA A 191 -1.87 18.03 -0.59
CA ALA A 191 -2.64 19.19 -0.15
C ALA A 191 -4.07 18.82 0.30
N ILE A 192 -4.77 17.92 -0.42
CA ILE A 192 -6.12 17.51 -0.05
C ILE A 192 -6.11 16.63 1.21
N LEU A 193 -5.13 15.72 1.35
CA LEU A 193 -4.96 14.94 2.57
C LEU A 193 -4.74 15.84 3.79
N ARG A 194 -3.96 16.92 3.63
CA ARG A 194 -3.76 17.90 4.69
C ARG A 194 -5.04 18.66 5.03
N GLN A 195 -5.88 19.02 4.05
CA GLN A 195 -7.21 19.61 4.30
C GLN A 195 -8.10 18.68 5.12
N HIS A 196 -7.90 17.36 5.00
CA HIS A 196 -8.56 16.33 5.82
C HIS A 196 -7.76 15.94 7.07
N HIS A 197 -7.00 16.89 7.64
CA HIS A 197 -6.27 16.78 8.92
C HIS A 197 -5.21 15.67 8.96
N LYS A 198 -4.73 15.18 7.80
CA LYS A 198 -3.64 14.21 7.74
C LYS A 198 -2.28 14.90 7.79
N LYS A 199 -1.34 14.30 8.51
CA LYS A 199 0.07 14.71 8.47
C LYS A 199 0.73 14.05 7.27
N VAL A 200 1.27 14.87 6.35
CA VAL A 200 1.83 14.39 5.09
C VAL A 200 3.30 14.80 4.98
N LEU A 201 4.13 13.86 4.57
CA LEU A 201 5.48 14.07 4.08
C LEU A 201 5.49 13.82 2.56
N VAL A 202 6.10 14.71 1.81
CA VAL A 202 6.32 14.57 0.37
C VAL A 202 7.81 14.41 0.11
N VAL A 203 8.19 13.51 -0.78
CA VAL A 203 9.59 13.26 -1.17
C VAL A 203 9.73 13.46 -2.67
N ASP A 204 10.56 14.38 -3.07
CA ASP A 204 10.96 14.55 -4.46
C ASP A 204 12.23 13.73 -4.72
N PHE A 205 12.09 12.64 -5.47
CA PHE A 205 13.21 11.76 -5.76
C PHE A 205 13.53 11.71 -7.27
N ASP A 206 13.23 12.81 -7.99
CA ASP A 206 13.60 12.97 -9.39
C ASP A 206 15.02 13.57 -9.51
N PRO A 207 16.01 12.82 -10.05
CA PRO A 207 17.37 13.29 -10.16
C PRO A 207 17.62 14.29 -11.30
N GLN A 208 16.65 14.44 -12.21
CA GLN A 208 16.83 15.23 -13.43
C GLN A 208 16.17 16.59 -13.37
N GLN A 209 14.92 16.63 -12.95
CA GLN A 209 14.10 17.83 -13.12
C GLN A 209 13.80 18.50 -11.78
N GLY A 210 13.65 17.73 -10.67
CA GLY A 210 13.22 18.31 -9.40
C GLY A 210 11.91 19.08 -9.50
N ASP A 211 11.04 18.68 -10.45
CA ASP A 211 9.81 19.40 -10.82
C ASP A 211 8.90 19.67 -9.64
N LEU A 212 8.86 18.77 -8.64
CA LEU A 212 8.04 18.95 -7.45
C LEU A 212 8.63 20.07 -6.58
N THR A 213 9.92 20.04 -6.34
CA THR A 213 10.67 21.03 -5.55
C THR A 213 10.48 22.43 -6.15
N ASP A 214 10.68 22.56 -7.47
CA ASP A 214 10.52 23.81 -8.20
C ASP A 214 9.07 24.29 -8.23
N SER A 215 8.10 23.40 -8.46
CA SER A 215 6.67 23.73 -8.47
C SER A 215 6.15 24.22 -7.11
N LEU A 216 6.83 23.88 -6.01
CA LEU A 216 6.53 24.38 -4.66
C LEU A 216 7.38 25.60 -4.29
N GLY A 217 8.30 26.03 -5.15
CA GLY A 217 9.21 27.13 -4.88
C GLY A 217 10.19 26.86 -3.73
N LEU A 218 10.50 25.59 -3.50
CA LEU A 218 11.49 25.17 -2.53
C LEU A 218 12.89 25.15 -3.15
N GLN A 219 13.89 25.15 -2.30
CA GLN A 219 15.29 25.03 -2.71
C GLN A 219 15.94 23.86 -1.96
N GLU A 220 17.07 23.37 -2.48
CA GLU A 220 17.85 22.38 -1.76
C GLU A 220 18.26 22.88 -0.37
N GLY A 221 18.19 21.97 0.62
CA GLY A 221 18.53 22.27 2.01
C GLY A 221 20.04 22.28 2.26
N LYS A 222 20.44 22.67 3.48
CA LYS A 222 21.85 22.56 3.93
C LYS A 222 22.31 21.10 3.97
N VAL A 223 21.47 20.22 4.46
CA VAL A 223 21.68 18.76 4.35
C VAL A 223 20.90 18.27 3.14
N LYS A 224 21.58 17.58 2.23
CA LYS A 224 21.02 17.10 0.97
C LYS A 224 20.59 15.64 1.09
N LEU A 225 19.49 15.28 0.42
CA LEU A 225 19.05 13.89 0.35
C LEU A 225 20.13 13.01 -0.28
N SER A 226 20.79 13.50 -1.34
CA SER A 226 21.90 12.82 -2.01
C SER A 226 23.06 12.47 -1.05
N ASP A 227 23.37 13.37 -0.11
CA ASP A 227 24.39 13.08 0.91
C ASP A 227 23.93 12.00 1.90
N CYS A 228 22.64 11.99 2.30
CA CYS A 228 22.08 10.98 3.17
C CYS A 228 22.03 9.58 2.53
N LEU A 229 22.00 9.48 1.21
CA LEU A 229 22.08 8.20 0.51
C LEU A 229 23.42 7.50 0.75
N ILE A 230 24.53 8.24 0.80
CA ILE A 230 25.88 7.71 0.97
C ILE A 230 26.30 7.72 2.45
N LYS A 231 26.08 8.83 3.14
CA LYS A 231 26.59 9.06 4.49
C LYS A 231 25.56 8.61 5.52
N THR A 232 25.81 7.47 6.16
CA THR A 232 24.89 6.91 7.19
C THR A 232 24.84 7.74 8.47
N ALA A 233 25.84 8.54 8.75
CA ALA A 233 25.90 9.42 9.93
C ALA A 233 25.02 10.69 9.81
N LEU A 234 24.54 11.05 8.60
CA LEU A 234 23.71 12.22 8.43
C LEU A 234 22.27 11.94 8.83
N ASN A 235 21.68 12.91 9.53
CA ASN A 235 20.29 12.83 9.96
C ASN A 235 19.38 13.34 8.85
N VAL A 236 18.65 12.44 8.20
CA VAL A 236 17.73 12.79 7.11
C VAL A 236 16.59 13.74 7.57
N LYS A 237 16.33 13.88 8.87
CA LYS A 237 15.37 14.89 9.39
C LYS A 237 15.80 16.32 9.07
N GLU A 238 17.10 16.55 8.89
CA GLU A 238 17.63 17.88 8.57
C GLU A 238 17.44 18.29 7.10
N THR A 239 16.99 17.35 6.25
CA THR A 239 16.59 17.66 4.87
C THR A 239 15.18 18.25 4.80
N LEU A 240 14.37 18.10 5.87
CA LEU A 240 12.96 18.50 5.88
C LEU A 240 12.79 20.00 5.70
N GLN A 241 11.89 20.38 4.80
CA GLN A 241 11.42 21.74 4.63
C GLN A 241 9.90 21.81 4.78
N ALA A 242 9.41 22.84 5.47
CA ALA A 242 7.97 23.06 5.59
C ALA A 242 7.46 23.82 4.36
N PHE A 243 6.53 23.21 3.65
CA PHE A 243 5.79 23.94 2.62
C PHE A 243 4.66 24.72 3.28
N ASN A 244 4.63 26.04 3.04
CA ASN A 244 3.69 26.98 3.65
C ASN A 244 2.88 27.70 2.58
N VAL A 245 1.60 27.97 2.88
CA VAL A 245 0.71 28.78 2.03
C VAL A 245 0.14 29.93 2.84
N LYS A 246 0.03 31.12 2.25
CA LYS A 246 -0.68 32.23 2.88
C LYS A 246 -2.17 31.96 2.94
N ASN A 247 -2.75 32.04 4.12
CA ASN A 247 -4.20 31.96 4.33
C ASN A 247 -4.89 33.30 3.91
N LYS A 248 -6.21 33.37 4.05
CA LYS A 248 -6.98 34.58 3.71
C LYS A 248 -6.57 35.83 4.53
N ALA A 249 -6.00 35.64 5.71
CA ALA A 249 -5.49 36.70 6.55
C ALA A 249 -4.02 37.08 6.24
N GLY A 250 -3.42 36.49 5.19
CA GLY A 250 -2.02 36.74 4.81
C GLY A 250 -0.98 35.98 5.65
N LEU A 251 -1.40 35.20 6.65
CA LEU A 251 -0.51 34.45 7.53
C LEU A 251 -0.01 33.19 6.82
N LEU A 252 1.27 32.86 6.98
CA LEU A 252 1.85 31.62 6.50
C LEU A 252 1.37 30.45 7.39
N VAL A 253 0.74 29.48 6.76
CA VAL A 253 0.27 28.25 7.40
C VAL A 253 0.98 27.06 6.78
N LYS A 254 1.58 26.22 7.63
CA LYS A 254 2.21 24.98 7.20
C LYS A 254 1.18 24.00 6.63
N VAL A 255 1.46 23.55 5.43
CA VAL A 255 0.61 22.58 4.73
C VAL A 255 1.14 21.17 4.94
N PHE A 256 2.36 20.87 4.49
CA PHE A 256 3.02 19.57 4.67
C PHE A 256 4.54 19.77 4.73
N ASP A 257 5.25 18.71 5.08
CA ASP A 257 6.71 18.65 5.01
C ASP A 257 7.16 18.09 3.66
N VAL A 258 8.33 18.53 3.20
CA VAL A 258 8.94 18.08 1.94
C VAL A 258 10.40 17.72 2.20
N ILE A 259 10.83 16.59 1.65
CA ILE A 259 12.24 16.30 1.37
C ILE A 259 12.46 16.69 -0.08
N PRO A 260 13.12 17.83 -0.36
CA PRO A 260 13.30 18.32 -1.71
C PRO A 260 14.33 17.48 -2.49
N SER A 261 14.21 17.49 -3.80
CA SER A 261 15.29 17.08 -4.69
C SER A 261 16.49 18.01 -4.56
N ASP A 262 17.67 17.51 -4.88
CA ASP A 262 18.91 18.28 -4.85
C ASP A 262 19.84 17.95 -6.02
N SER A 263 20.73 18.88 -6.32
CA SER A 263 21.69 18.78 -7.44
C SER A 263 22.64 17.58 -7.36
N GLY A 264 22.81 17.02 -6.16
CA GLY A 264 23.67 15.84 -5.95
C GLY A 264 23.04 14.54 -6.45
N LEU A 265 21.69 14.47 -6.54
CA LEU A 265 21.00 13.25 -6.99
C LEU A 265 21.38 12.85 -8.40
N SER A 266 21.62 13.80 -9.31
CA SER A 266 22.00 13.54 -10.70
C SER A 266 23.30 12.71 -10.83
N LYS A 267 24.19 12.78 -9.85
CA LYS A 267 25.46 12.00 -9.83
C LYS A 267 25.20 10.49 -9.79
N PHE A 268 24.09 10.06 -9.14
CA PHE A 268 23.74 8.63 -9.03
C PHE A 268 23.08 8.05 -10.30
N MET A 269 22.97 8.83 -11.35
CA MET A 269 22.62 8.31 -12.67
C MET A 269 23.75 7.53 -13.33
N THR A 270 24.97 7.62 -12.79
CA THR A 270 26.11 6.84 -13.22
C THR A 270 26.33 5.63 -12.30
N HIS A 271 26.72 4.49 -12.87
CA HIS A 271 26.93 3.25 -12.12
C HIS A 271 27.99 3.40 -11.00
N ASP A 272 29.01 4.19 -11.22
CA ASP A 272 30.10 4.43 -10.25
C ASP A 272 29.59 5.08 -8.96
N TYR A 273 28.59 5.95 -9.05
CA TYR A 273 28.00 6.57 -7.87
C TYR A 273 26.91 5.72 -7.24
N GLU A 274 26.11 5.02 -8.04
CA GLU A 274 25.11 4.08 -7.54
C GLU A 274 25.77 3.00 -6.65
N SER A 275 26.92 2.49 -7.04
CA SER A 275 27.66 1.46 -6.29
C SER A 275 28.13 1.92 -4.90
N LYS A 276 28.20 3.25 -4.65
CA LYS A 276 28.57 3.82 -3.34
C LYS A 276 27.42 3.82 -2.33
N ILE A 277 26.19 3.56 -2.77
CA ILE A 277 25.03 3.54 -1.88
C ILE A 277 24.98 2.18 -1.18
N GLU A 278 25.26 2.19 0.12
CA GLU A 278 25.08 1.01 0.96
C GLU A 278 23.65 0.51 0.89
N LYS A 279 23.45 -0.81 0.69
CA LYS A 279 22.15 -1.46 0.48
C LYS A 279 21.42 -1.08 -0.83
N GLY A 280 22.04 -0.30 -1.72
CA GLY A 280 21.50 0.07 -3.03
C GLY A 280 20.08 0.65 -2.93
N SER A 281 19.13 0.15 -3.74
CA SER A 281 17.76 0.64 -3.78
C SER A 281 16.95 0.48 -2.48
N ALA A 282 17.45 -0.21 -1.46
CA ALA A 282 16.81 -0.26 -0.14
C ALA A 282 17.04 1.01 0.69
N ARG A 283 18.12 1.76 0.37
CA ARG A 283 18.55 2.88 1.20
C ARG A 283 17.47 3.96 1.39
N LEU A 284 16.71 4.29 0.35
CA LEU A 284 15.62 5.27 0.47
C LEU A 284 14.58 4.82 1.51
N ARG A 285 14.22 3.53 1.53
CA ARG A 285 13.30 2.99 2.54
C ARG A 285 13.85 3.15 3.95
N ASP A 286 15.12 2.77 4.18
CA ASP A 286 15.76 2.91 5.48
C ASP A 286 15.77 4.37 5.97
N LEU A 287 15.98 5.34 5.05
CA LEU A 287 15.92 6.77 5.37
C LEU A 287 14.50 7.22 5.74
N LEU A 288 13.47 6.66 5.11
CA LEU A 288 12.08 7.03 5.36
C LEU A 288 11.47 6.34 6.58
N ASP A 289 12.05 5.24 7.06
CA ASP A 289 11.54 4.48 8.21
C ASP A 289 11.44 5.33 9.49
N ILE A 290 12.33 6.31 9.67
CA ILE A 290 12.29 7.20 10.84
C ILE A 290 11.05 8.12 10.86
N PHE A 291 10.34 8.25 9.75
CA PHE A 291 9.17 9.11 9.60
C PHE A 291 7.85 8.35 9.70
N VAL A 292 7.86 7.02 9.57
CA VAL A 292 6.62 6.22 9.50
C VAL A 292 5.74 6.31 10.75
N GLY A 293 6.31 6.66 11.91
CA GLY A 293 5.56 6.89 13.15
C GLY A 293 4.98 8.30 13.27
N ASN A 294 5.47 9.27 12.49
CA ASN A 294 5.17 10.70 12.67
C ASN A 294 4.13 11.24 11.69
N TYR A 295 4.00 10.62 10.52
CA TYR A 295 3.08 11.03 9.45
C TYR A 295 1.94 10.02 9.28
N ASP A 296 0.86 10.45 8.63
CA ASP A 296 -0.23 9.57 8.20
C ASP A 296 0.02 9.04 6.78
N TYR A 297 0.70 9.86 5.97
CA TYR A 297 1.07 9.53 4.59
C TYR A 297 2.47 10.04 4.26
N ILE A 298 3.22 9.24 3.50
CA ILE A 298 4.47 9.63 2.84
C ILE A 298 4.24 9.45 1.36
N LEU A 299 4.32 10.54 0.58
CA LEU A 299 4.13 10.52 -0.88
C LEU A 299 5.48 10.69 -1.56
N ILE A 300 5.84 9.75 -2.44
CA ILE A 300 7.10 9.79 -3.19
C ILE A 300 6.79 10.11 -4.65
N ASP A 301 7.28 11.24 -5.13
CA ASP A 301 7.29 11.58 -6.56
C ASP A 301 8.47 10.91 -7.22
N ALA A 302 8.17 9.96 -8.11
CA ALA A 302 9.16 9.12 -8.75
C ALA A 302 9.44 9.59 -10.20
N PRO A 303 10.73 9.50 -10.66
CA PRO A 303 11.07 9.80 -12.04
C PRO A 303 10.43 8.78 -12.99
N THR A 304 10.46 9.10 -14.28
CA THR A 304 10.17 8.17 -15.36
C THR A 304 11.31 7.16 -15.53
N ASN A 305 11.07 6.14 -16.32
CA ASN A 305 11.99 5.04 -16.63
C ASN A 305 12.32 4.14 -15.41
N TRP A 306 12.57 2.88 -15.69
CA TRP A 306 12.93 1.90 -14.66
C TRP A 306 14.43 1.95 -14.39
N THR A 307 14.84 2.86 -13.51
CA THR A 307 16.23 3.10 -13.11
C THR A 307 16.40 2.82 -11.61
N PHE A 308 17.60 3.03 -11.10
CA PHE A 308 17.88 2.99 -9.66
C PHE A 308 16.89 3.85 -8.85
N PHE A 309 16.57 5.05 -9.32
CA PHE A 309 15.69 5.99 -8.61
C PHE A 309 14.26 5.49 -8.52
N SER A 310 13.64 5.15 -9.65
CA SER A 310 12.27 4.62 -9.65
C SER A 310 12.17 3.28 -8.90
N LYS A 311 13.18 2.41 -9.04
CA LYS A 311 13.28 1.17 -8.27
C LYS A 311 13.37 1.44 -6.76
N SER A 312 14.14 2.45 -6.35
CA SER A 312 14.23 2.88 -4.95
C SER A 312 12.91 3.42 -4.42
N CYS A 313 12.19 4.26 -5.21
CA CYS A 313 10.87 4.78 -4.86
C CYS A 313 9.85 3.66 -4.67
N VAL A 314 9.77 2.73 -5.63
CA VAL A 314 8.88 1.57 -5.56
C VAL A 314 9.24 0.67 -4.38
N ARG A 315 10.54 0.44 -4.13
CA ARG A 315 11.02 -0.38 -3.00
C ARG A 315 10.74 0.26 -1.65
N ALA A 316 10.76 1.59 -1.56
CA ALA A 316 10.48 2.33 -0.33
C ALA A 316 8.98 2.40 0.00
N SER A 317 8.09 2.19 -0.99
CA SER A 317 6.66 2.39 -0.81
C SER A 317 5.90 1.13 -0.37
N ASP A 318 4.74 1.34 0.23
CA ASP A 318 3.76 0.30 0.55
C ASP A 318 2.84 0.04 -0.63
N VAL A 319 2.46 1.10 -1.34
CA VAL A 319 1.55 1.05 -2.48
C VAL A 319 2.04 1.91 -3.64
N ILE A 320 1.68 1.50 -4.85
CA ILE A 320 1.94 2.26 -6.07
C ILE A 320 0.63 2.80 -6.62
N LEU A 321 0.52 4.12 -6.70
CA LEU A 321 -0.59 4.81 -7.35
C LEU A 321 -0.17 5.17 -8.78
N MET A 322 -0.94 4.69 -9.77
CA MET A 322 -0.55 4.77 -11.18
C MET A 322 -1.47 5.70 -11.98
N PRO A 323 -1.08 6.97 -12.17
CA PRO A 323 -1.78 7.84 -13.12
C PRO A 323 -1.55 7.34 -14.55
N THR A 324 -2.61 7.32 -15.36
CA THR A 324 -2.60 6.99 -16.78
C THR A 324 -3.37 8.04 -17.57
N GLU A 325 -3.25 8.02 -18.89
CA GLU A 325 -4.03 8.90 -19.77
C GLU A 325 -4.79 8.05 -20.78
N HIS A 326 -6.06 8.36 -20.99
CA HIS A 326 -6.97 7.61 -21.89
C HIS A 326 -6.58 7.68 -23.37
N ASN A 327 -5.88 8.73 -23.78
CA ASN A 327 -5.38 8.95 -25.13
C ASN A 327 -3.89 8.58 -25.30
N ASN A 328 -3.26 8.08 -24.24
CA ASN A 328 -1.86 7.68 -24.24
C ASN A 328 -1.73 6.19 -23.93
N PHE A 329 -1.85 5.38 -24.97
CA PHE A 329 -1.81 3.91 -24.85
C PHE A 329 -0.51 3.39 -24.24
N SER A 330 0.61 4.11 -24.44
CA SER A 330 1.87 3.74 -23.79
C SER A 330 1.76 3.80 -22.26
N SER A 331 1.00 4.75 -21.69
CA SER A 331 0.82 4.85 -20.25
C SER A 331 0.06 3.64 -19.67
N LEU A 332 -0.90 3.10 -20.43
CA LEU A 332 -1.64 1.88 -20.08
C LEU A 332 -0.73 0.64 -20.14
N LYS A 333 0.03 0.48 -21.25
CA LYS A 333 0.97 -0.65 -21.41
C LYS A 333 2.08 -0.61 -20.33
N ASN A 334 2.58 0.57 -20.02
CA ASN A 334 3.60 0.74 -18.99
C ASN A 334 3.05 0.41 -17.60
N ALA A 335 1.80 0.73 -17.29
CA ALA A 335 1.17 0.30 -16.03
C ALA A 335 1.10 -1.24 -15.93
N ALA A 336 0.78 -1.94 -17.02
CA ALA A 336 0.80 -3.41 -17.06
C ALA A 336 2.22 -3.96 -16.81
N LYS A 337 3.25 -3.33 -17.40
CA LYS A 337 4.65 -3.69 -17.19
C LYS A 337 5.07 -3.51 -15.72
N VAL A 338 4.68 -2.38 -15.11
CA VAL A 338 4.92 -2.15 -13.67
C VAL A 338 4.35 -3.30 -12.84
N ILE A 339 3.11 -3.70 -13.10
CA ILE A 339 2.42 -4.76 -12.35
C ILE A 339 3.05 -6.13 -12.59
N LYS A 340 3.38 -6.48 -13.83
CA LYS A 340 3.83 -7.82 -14.23
C LYS A 340 5.33 -8.07 -14.03
N GLU A 341 6.15 -7.03 -14.13
CA GLU A 341 7.60 -7.16 -14.15
C GLU A 341 8.25 -6.46 -12.95
N PHE A 342 7.99 -5.16 -12.77
CA PHE A 342 8.72 -4.34 -11.78
C PHE A 342 8.33 -4.65 -10.33
N LEU A 343 7.02 -4.79 -10.06
CA LEU A 343 6.55 -5.13 -8.72
C LEU A 343 7.03 -6.51 -8.25
N PRO A 344 6.95 -7.59 -9.06
CA PRO A 344 7.51 -8.89 -8.66
C PRO A 344 9.01 -8.85 -8.39
N GLU A 345 9.80 -8.07 -9.17
CA GLU A 345 11.22 -7.87 -8.93
C GLU A 345 11.47 -7.26 -7.55
N VAL A 346 10.76 -6.17 -7.22
CA VAL A 346 10.92 -5.48 -5.92
C VAL A 346 10.41 -6.33 -4.76
N LYS A 347 9.32 -7.08 -4.92
CA LYS A 347 8.81 -7.99 -3.89
C LYS A 347 9.84 -9.04 -3.48
N LYS A 348 10.56 -9.61 -4.44
CA LYS A 348 11.65 -10.57 -4.15
C LYS A 348 12.76 -9.94 -3.30
N LEU A 349 13.03 -8.64 -3.48
CA LEU A 349 14.06 -7.92 -2.72
C LEU A 349 13.60 -7.52 -1.31
N ARG A 350 12.28 -7.33 -1.09
CA ARG A 350 11.73 -6.82 0.18
C ARG A 350 11.43 -7.90 1.21
N GLN A 351 10.99 -9.05 0.80
CA GLN A 351 10.62 -10.17 1.68
C GLN A 351 9.55 -9.84 2.75
N ASP A 352 8.71 -8.83 2.49
CA ASP A 352 7.59 -8.44 3.37
C ASP A 352 6.23 -8.49 2.66
N GLY A 353 6.19 -9.03 1.44
CA GLY A 353 4.98 -9.17 0.64
C GLY A 353 4.56 -7.92 -0.12
N GLY A 354 5.14 -6.76 0.17
CA GLY A 354 4.89 -5.50 -0.55
C GLY A 354 5.97 -5.18 -1.60
N PRO A 355 5.82 -4.07 -2.35
CA PRO A 355 4.63 -3.21 -2.43
C PRO A 355 3.50 -3.84 -3.24
N ILE A 356 2.30 -3.23 -3.16
CA ILE A 356 1.17 -3.59 -4.01
C ILE A 356 0.82 -2.46 -4.98
N ALA A 357 0.29 -2.80 -6.15
CA ALA A 357 -0.32 -1.82 -7.03
C ALA A 357 -1.74 -1.47 -6.55
N LEU A 358 -2.15 -0.21 -6.75
CA LEU A 358 -3.55 0.19 -6.71
C LEU A 358 -4.12 0.13 -8.13
N PRO A 359 -5.47 0.06 -8.30
CA PRO A 359 -6.09 0.22 -9.60
C PRO A 359 -5.61 1.50 -10.29
N ILE A 360 -5.41 1.44 -11.60
CA ILE A 360 -5.05 2.62 -12.38
C ILE A 360 -6.18 3.64 -12.34
N PHE A 361 -5.84 4.91 -12.59
CA PHE A 361 -6.83 5.95 -12.81
C PHE A 361 -6.46 6.80 -14.03
N PHE A 362 -7.47 7.34 -14.68
CA PHE A 362 -7.26 8.32 -15.72
C PHE A 362 -7.04 9.70 -15.13
N ASN A 363 -5.93 10.31 -15.48
CA ASN A 363 -5.60 11.68 -15.15
C ASN A 363 -5.74 12.55 -16.40
N ARG A 364 -6.14 13.83 -16.24
CA ARG A 364 -6.37 14.76 -17.35
C ARG A 364 -7.33 14.21 -18.41
N HIS A 365 -8.41 13.60 -17.96
CA HIS A 365 -9.36 12.97 -18.86
C HIS A 365 -10.46 13.95 -19.29
N LYS A 366 -10.55 14.18 -20.59
CA LYS A 366 -11.72 14.82 -21.20
C LYS A 366 -12.66 13.71 -21.66
N GLU A 367 -13.72 13.49 -20.91
CA GLU A 367 -14.68 12.42 -21.19
C GLU A 367 -15.45 12.71 -22.47
N THR A 368 -15.20 11.87 -23.48
CA THR A 368 -16.05 11.74 -24.67
C THR A 368 -16.31 10.24 -24.88
N GLU A 369 -17.46 9.90 -25.40
CA GLU A 369 -17.79 8.48 -25.70
C GLU A 369 -16.71 7.82 -26.59
N ALA A 370 -16.18 8.55 -27.56
CA ALA A 370 -15.12 8.06 -28.43
C ALA A 370 -13.81 7.80 -27.69
N SER A 371 -13.44 8.66 -26.71
CA SER A 371 -12.22 8.48 -25.93
C SER A 371 -12.33 7.29 -24.98
N ILE A 372 -13.48 7.11 -24.33
CA ILE A 372 -13.78 5.96 -23.46
C ILE A 372 -13.75 4.67 -24.27
N LYS A 373 -14.39 4.64 -25.44
CA LYS A 373 -14.42 3.46 -26.32
C LYS A 373 -13.01 3.05 -26.76
N ARG A 374 -12.15 4.01 -27.14
CA ARG A 374 -10.75 3.73 -27.54
C ARG A 374 -9.93 3.20 -26.37
N ALA A 375 -10.02 3.83 -25.20
CA ALA A 375 -9.31 3.38 -24.01
C ALA A 375 -9.73 1.96 -23.61
N ASN A 376 -11.04 1.67 -23.61
CA ASN A 376 -11.54 0.34 -23.30
C ASN A 376 -11.09 -0.72 -24.32
N ALA A 377 -10.99 -0.38 -25.59
CA ALA A 377 -10.49 -1.30 -26.63
C ALA A 377 -9.00 -1.64 -26.38
N GLU A 378 -8.17 -0.64 -26.03
CA GLU A 378 -6.75 -0.87 -25.71
C GLU A 378 -6.59 -1.68 -24.43
N ILE A 379 -7.38 -1.39 -23.41
CA ILE A 379 -7.37 -2.16 -22.15
C ILE A 379 -7.82 -3.61 -22.43
N GLU A 380 -8.84 -3.81 -23.26
CA GLU A 380 -9.26 -5.15 -23.68
C GLU A 380 -8.11 -5.92 -24.31
N ALA A 381 -7.32 -5.27 -25.19
CA ALA A 381 -6.16 -5.88 -25.82
C ALA A 381 -5.06 -6.22 -24.79
N ILE A 382 -4.78 -5.32 -23.83
CA ILE A 382 -3.81 -5.56 -22.73
C ILE A 382 -4.24 -6.73 -21.86
N LEU A 383 -5.53 -6.83 -21.54
CA LEU A 383 -6.09 -7.86 -20.67
C LEU A 383 -6.28 -9.22 -21.34
N THR A 384 -6.33 -9.27 -22.66
CA THR A 384 -6.61 -10.52 -23.38
C THR A 384 -5.36 -11.38 -23.47
N VAL A 385 -5.41 -12.57 -22.90
CA VAL A 385 -4.33 -13.56 -22.94
C VAL A 385 -4.84 -14.90 -23.45
N LYS A 386 -4.02 -15.61 -24.24
CA LYS A 386 -4.34 -16.95 -24.75
C LYS A 386 -4.09 -17.98 -23.63
N LYS A 387 -5.06 -18.85 -23.36
CA LYS A 387 -4.96 -19.96 -22.44
C LYS A 387 -5.47 -21.24 -23.12
N GLY A 388 -4.55 -22.09 -23.57
CA GLY A 388 -4.88 -23.20 -24.48
C GLY A 388 -5.45 -22.64 -25.80
N ASP A 389 -6.59 -23.14 -26.21
CA ASP A 389 -7.27 -22.69 -27.45
C ASP A 389 -8.27 -21.55 -27.24
N THR A 390 -8.39 -21.03 -26.02
CA THR A 390 -9.33 -19.95 -25.68
C THR A 390 -8.61 -18.66 -25.29
N TYR A 391 -9.32 -17.54 -25.48
CA TYR A 391 -8.87 -16.24 -24.97
C TYR A 391 -9.61 -15.92 -23.68
N ILE A 392 -8.85 -15.54 -22.64
CA ILE A 392 -9.38 -15.13 -21.35
C ILE A 392 -8.85 -13.75 -20.96
N LYS A 393 -9.50 -13.10 -20.00
CA LYS A 393 -8.93 -11.92 -19.36
C LYS A 393 -7.87 -12.33 -18.35
N ASP A 394 -6.70 -11.66 -18.41
CA ASP A 394 -5.60 -11.89 -17.48
C ASP A 394 -6.06 -11.61 -16.03
N PRO A 395 -6.18 -12.64 -15.18
CA PRO A 395 -6.65 -12.46 -13.80
C PRO A 395 -5.67 -11.66 -12.93
N ASN A 396 -4.42 -11.51 -13.37
CA ASN A 396 -3.41 -10.75 -12.64
C ASN A 396 -3.45 -9.25 -12.97
N LEU A 397 -4.01 -8.86 -14.12
CA LEU A 397 -4.16 -7.46 -14.51
C LEU A 397 -5.58 -6.93 -14.33
N LEU A 398 -6.58 -7.80 -14.47
CA LEU A 398 -7.99 -7.42 -14.45
C LEU A 398 -8.38 -6.54 -13.24
N PRO A 399 -7.97 -6.85 -11.98
CA PRO A 399 -8.34 -6.05 -10.82
C PRO A 399 -7.76 -4.63 -10.82
N TYR A 400 -6.74 -4.38 -11.61
CA TYR A 400 -6.08 -3.06 -11.68
C TYR A 400 -6.63 -2.17 -12.78
N TYR A 401 -7.17 -2.77 -13.85
CA TYR A 401 -7.74 -2.03 -14.99
C TYR A 401 -9.25 -1.87 -14.87
N TRP A 402 -9.94 -2.93 -14.51
CA TRP A 402 -11.38 -2.94 -14.28
C TRP A 402 -11.71 -3.51 -12.90
N PRO A 403 -11.49 -2.73 -11.83
CA PRO A 403 -11.61 -3.23 -10.46
C PRO A 403 -13.02 -3.67 -10.07
N LYS A 404 -14.05 -3.20 -10.80
CA LYS A 404 -15.45 -3.56 -10.57
C LYS A 404 -15.94 -4.68 -11.50
N TYR A 405 -15.10 -5.16 -12.40
CA TYR A 405 -15.45 -6.23 -13.31
C TYR A 405 -15.44 -7.58 -12.57
N THR A 406 -16.56 -8.28 -12.65
CA THR A 406 -16.73 -9.62 -12.06
C THR A 406 -17.32 -10.58 -13.09
N LYS A 407 -17.45 -11.86 -12.74
CA LYS A 407 -18.15 -12.84 -13.60
C LYS A 407 -19.62 -12.47 -13.83
N ALA A 408 -20.25 -11.78 -12.87
CA ALA A 408 -21.65 -11.40 -12.91
C ALA A 408 -21.88 -9.98 -13.48
N VAL A 409 -20.87 -9.09 -13.39
CA VAL A 409 -21.00 -7.68 -13.73
C VAL A 409 -19.88 -7.24 -14.67
N SER A 410 -20.20 -6.75 -15.85
CA SER A 410 -19.25 -6.26 -16.86
C SER A 410 -18.93 -4.76 -16.68
N ASP A 411 -18.72 -4.29 -15.46
CA ASP A 411 -18.38 -2.89 -15.20
C ASP A 411 -16.90 -2.62 -15.56
N LYS A 412 -16.70 -1.87 -16.65
CA LYS A 412 -15.39 -1.46 -17.18
C LYS A 412 -15.02 -0.03 -16.75
N SER A 413 -15.67 0.53 -15.72
CA SER A 413 -15.39 1.88 -15.25
C SER A 413 -14.02 1.98 -14.60
N ILE A 414 -13.30 3.06 -14.92
CA ILE A 414 -12.01 3.44 -14.32
C ILE A 414 -12.21 4.79 -13.65
N PHE A 415 -11.67 4.95 -12.45
CA PHE A 415 -11.71 6.23 -11.77
C PHE A 415 -11.00 7.30 -12.60
N THR A 416 -11.58 8.50 -12.66
CA THR A 416 -11.13 9.57 -13.55
C THR A 416 -10.97 10.88 -12.78
N VAL A 417 -9.79 11.49 -12.90
CA VAL A 417 -9.56 12.90 -12.55
C VAL A 417 -9.71 13.70 -13.82
N GLN A 418 -10.74 14.52 -13.89
CA GLN A 418 -11.05 15.29 -15.10
C GLN A 418 -9.98 16.34 -15.39
N GLU A 419 -9.80 16.63 -16.68
CA GLU A 419 -8.91 17.71 -17.11
C GLU A 419 -9.46 19.04 -16.62
N TYR A 420 -8.58 19.83 -15.99
CA TYR A 420 -8.89 21.17 -15.56
C TYR A 420 -7.67 22.06 -15.78
N GLU A 421 -7.78 23.04 -16.65
CA GLU A 421 -6.69 23.89 -17.12
C GLU A 421 -5.87 24.50 -15.99
N VAL A 422 -6.53 24.91 -14.92
CA VAL A 422 -5.86 25.50 -13.75
C VAL A 422 -4.91 24.53 -13.05
N VAL A 423 -5.14 23.22 -13.17
CA VAL A 423 -4.24 22.22 -12.59
C VAL A 423 -2.88 22.23 -13.29
N SER A 424 -2.87 22.42 -14.61
CA SER A 424 -1.63 22.48 -15.39
C SER A 424 -0.87 23.80 -15.21
N THR A 425 -1.56 24.89 -14.88
CA THR A 425 -0.97 26.21 -14.69
C THR A 425 -0.61 26.51 -13.22
N ALA A 426 -1.07 25.69 -12.29
CA ALA A 426 -0.84 25.88 -10.84
C ALA A 426 0.63 25.91 -10.44
N ALA A 427 1.51 25.20 -11.16
CA ALA A 427 2.95 25.17 -10.93
C ALA A 427 3.57 26.59 -11.03
N PHE A 428 3.10 27.42 -11.95
CA PHE A 428 3.59 28.81 -12.10
C PHE A 428 3.29 29.69 -10.89
N SER A 429 2.25 29.38 -10.13
CA SER A 429 1.90 30.14 -8.93
C SER A 429 2.53 29.58 -7.65
N ARG A 430 3.29 28.48 -7.75
CA ARG A 430 3.92 27.77 -6.63
C ARG A 430 2.91 27.37 -5.53
N LYS A 431 1.67 27.09 -5.93
CA LYS A 431 0.60 26.67 -5.03
C LYS A 431 -0.14 25.48 -5.60
N PRO A 432 -0.49 24.46 -4.80
CA PRO A 432 -1.33 23.37 -5.25
C PRO A 432 -2.66 23.88 -5.82
N ALA A 433 -3.12 23.30 -6.93
CA ALA A 433 -4.37 23.70 -7.58
C ALA A 433 -5.59 23.60 -6.65
N VAL A 434 -5.58 22.66 -5.71
CA VAL A 434 -6.63 22.47 -4.70
C VAL A 434 -6.82 23.66 -3.75
N TYR A 435 -5.81 24.53 -3.61
CA TYR A 435 -5.92 25.77 -2.84
C TYR A 435 -6.33 26.98 -3.69
N GLN A 436 -6.36 26.82 -5.00
CA GLN A 436 -6.67 27.89 -5.92
C GLN A 436 -8.10 27.78 -6.45
N HIS A 437 -8.60 26.55 -6.66
CA HIS A 437 -9.88 26.31 -7.30
C HIS A 437 -10.68 25.20 -6.66
N LYS A 438 -11.96 25.50 -6.38
CA LYS A 438 -12.91 24.57 -5.78
C LYS A 438 -13.06 23.26 -6.58
N LYS A 439 -13.14 23.34 -7.92
CA LYS A 439 -13.25 22.14 -8.78
C LYS A 439 -12.01 21.24 -8.68
N ALA A 440 -10.81 21.81 -8.63
CA ALA A 440 -9.60 21.02 -8.44
C ALA A 440 -9.63 20.31 -7.06
N ALA A 441 -10.03 21.01 -6.01
CA ALA A 441 -10.20 20.40 -4.68
C ALA A 441 -11.23 19.26 -4.70
N GLU A 442 -12.36 19.42 -5.40
CA GLU A 442 -13.38 18.37 -5.54
C GLU A 442 -12.85 17.13 -6.27
N TYR A 443 -12.08 17.29 -7.35
CA TYR A 443 -11.50 16.17 -8.10
C TYR A 443 -10.48 15.39 -7.29
N TYR A 444 -9.56 16.10 -6.63
CA TYR A 444 -8.55 15.42 -5.80
C TYR A 444 -9.14 14.88 -4.49
N LEU A 445 -10.22 15.46 -3.97
CA LEU A 445 -10.96 14.87 -2.86
C LEU A 445 -11.62 13.54 -3.28
N LYS A 446 -12.23 13.49 -4.47
CA LYS A 446 -12.76 12.23 -5.02
C LYS A 446 -11.65 11.18 -5.17
N LEU A 447 -10.47 11.58 -5.68
CA LEU A 447 -9.29 10.68 -5.77
C LEU A 447 -8.88 10.17 -4.38
N ALA A 448 -8.77 11.05 -3.39
CA ALA A 448 -8.41 10.67 -2.03
C ALA A 448 -9.44 9.75 -1.38
N LYS A 449 -10.74 9.99 -1.62
CA LYS A 449 -11.83 9.12 -1.15
C LYS A 449 -11.91 7.80 -1.90
N GLU A 450 -11.57 7.75 -3.19
CA GLU A 450 -11.54 6.49 -3.94
C GLU A 450 -10.56 5.52 -3.32
N TYR A 451 -9.33 5.97 -3.03
CA TYR A 451 -8.24 5.07 -2.65
C TYR A 451 -7.93 5.06 -1.16
N PHE A 452 -8.06 6.17 -0.43
CA PHE A 452 -7.41 6.32 0.87
C PHE A 452 -8.36 6.65 2.01
N LEU A 453 -9.30 7.56 1.81
CA LEU A 453 -10.14 8.09 2.88
C LEU A 453 -11.49 7.35 2.95
N TYR A 454 -11.94 7.08 4.17
CA TYR A 454 -13.36 6.86 4.41
C TYR A 454 -14.10 8.20 4.30
N GLU A 455 -15.39 8.15 4.00
CA GLU A 455 -16.25 9.34 3.95
C GLU A 455 -16.23 10.15 5.24
#